data_a9b482df4a1884b132535a858e418734
#
_entry.id   a9b482df4a1884b132535a858e418734
#
_cell.length_a   1.000
_cell.length_b   1.000
_cell.length_c   1.000
_cell.angle_alpha   90.00
_cell.angle_beta   90.00
_cell.angle_gamma   90.00
#
_symmetry.space_group_name_H-M   'P 1'
#
loop_
_entity.id
_entity.type
_entity.pdbx_description
1 polymer ?
#
loop_
_entity_poly.entity_id
_entity_poly.type
_entity_poly.pdbx_seq_one_letter_code
_entity_poly.pdbx_strand_id
1 'polypeptide(L)'
;MAFINSILSIFTQKRLAQIDFFKANPIKVQRDTLQELLTLAANTEYGRKYHFNTILTAEQYRERLPIVHYEDIRDLVLRTMEGQNNLLWPEEIKWFAKSSGTTDAKSKFIPVSPSVLENCHFRGGKDVIAIFNRLYPEAQVFSGKTLALGGSSEVSKSNSHCQYGDLSAIMISNTPFWANMMKTPDSSIMLMSNWEEKIEKICETTIKEDVRCLAGVPSWFLTVIHKILEKTGKSNLHEVWPNLELFIHGGISFIPYREQYKRLLPDPKMKYLETYNASEGFFGLQDDPEDSSMLLMLDYGVYYEFLPMSELGKTKPRTLLLEEVETGVNYALIITTNGGLWRYMIGDTIQFTSVKPYKFRITGRTKLFINAFGEELIIDNATEALKRACAETGADVYEFTAAPVFMEEGLSLIHI
;
A
#
# COMPACT_ATOMS: atom_id res chain seq x y z
N MET A 1 -11.59 -24.27 20.12
CA MET A 1 -10.54 -24.08 19.06
C MET A 1 -10.94 -24.73 17.74
N ALA A 2 -11.25 -26.04 17.67
CA ALA A 2 -11.63 -26.70 16.40
C ALA A 2 -12.83 -26.05 15.66
N PHE A 3 -13.86 -25.61 16.37
CA PHE A 3 -15.03 -24.96 15.79
C PHE A 3 -14.72 -23.58 15.19
N ILE A 4 -13.89 -22.79 15.86
CA ILE A 4 -13.44 -21.46 15.36
C ILE A 4 -12.57 -21.64 14.12
N ASN A 5 -11.66 -22.61 14.13
CA ASN A 5 -10.83 -22.92 12.95
C ASN A 5 -11.67 -23.38 11.76
N SER A 6 -12.74 -24.15 12.00
CA SER A 6 -13.66 -24.57 10.92
C SER A 6 -14.42 -23.40 10.31
N ILE A 7 -14.88 -22.44 11.13
CA ILE A 7 -15.57 -21.24 10.66
C ILE A 7 -14.60 -20.35 9.87
N LEU A 8 -13.39 -20.11 10.42
CA LEU A 8 -12.35 -19.34 9.73
C LEU A 8 -11.97 -19.98 8.39
N SER A 9 -11.86 -21.31 8.34
CA SER A 9 -11.60 -22.05 7.12
C SER A 9 -12.68 -21.83 6.05
N ILE A 10 -13.97 -21.87 6.44
CA ILE A 10 -15.09 -21.63 5.51
C ILE A 10 -15.05 -20.20 4.94
N PHE A 11 -14.82 -19.19 5.79
CA PHE A 11 -14.70 -17.80 5.35
C PHE A 11 -13.49 -17.61 4.42
N THR A 12 -12.36 -18.22 4.75
CA THR A 12 -11.15 -18.20 3.92
C THR A 12 -11.39 -18.84 2.56
N GLN A 13 -12.03 -20.03 2.50
CA GLN A 13 -12.36 -20.71 1.26
C GLN A 13 -13.32 -19.90 0.38
N LYS A 14 -14.37 -19.31 0.99
CA LYS A 14 -15.29 -18.43 0.26
C LYS A 14 -14.55 -17.22 -0.33
N ARG A 15 -13.65 -16.63 0.44
CA ARG A 15 -12.84 -15.49 -0.02
C ARG A 15 -11.88 -15.85 -1.13
N LEU A 16 -11.18 -16.95 -1.03
CA LEU A 16 -10.30 -17.46 -2.07
C LEU A 16 -11.07 -17.74 -3.37
N ALA A 17 -12.28 -18.28 -3.30
CA ALA A 17 -13.14 -18.46 -4.47
C ALA A 17 -13.53 -17.11 -5.13
N GLN A 18 -13.72 -16.03 -4.35
CA GLN A 18 -13.95 -14.69 -4.90
C GLN A 18 -12.71 -14.15 -5.60
N ILE A 19 -11.52 -14.39 -5.04
CA ILE A 19 -10.25 -14.02 -5.66
C ILE A 19 -10.07 -14.77 -6.99
N ASP A 20 -10.32 -16.06 -7.00
CA ASP A 20 -10.24 -16.87 -8.23
C ASP A 20 -11.30 -16.43 -9.26
N PHE A 21 -12.48 -16.01 -8.81
CA PHE A 21 -13.50 -15.44 -9.68
C PHE A 21 -13.08 -14.15 -10.36
N PHE A 22 -12.52 -13.15 -9.61
CA PHE A 22 -12.10 -11.91 -10.24
C PHE A 22 -10.84 -12.10 -11.13
N LYS A 23 -9.97 -13.07 -10.82
CA LYS A 23 -8.87 -13.46 -11.72
C LYS A 23 -9.39 -13.95 -13.07
N ALA A 24 -10.49 -14.71 -13.06
CA ALA A 24 -11.14 -15.25 -14.26
C ALA A 24 -12.05 -14.23 -14.98
N ASN A 25 -12.61 -13.26 -14.25
CA ASN A 25 -13.59 -12.29 -14.76
C ASN A 25 -13.24 -10.84 -14.45
N PRO A 26 -12.00 -10.38 -14.72
CA PRO A 26 -11.50 -9.09 -14.25
C PRO A 26 -12.31 -7.90 -14.76
N ILE A 27 -12.65 -7.90 -16.05
CA ILE A 27 -13.38 -6.80 -16.70
C ILE A 27 -14.80 -6.66 -16.16
N LYS A 28 -15.47 -7.82 -15.95
CA LYS A 28 -16.80 -7.81 -15.35
C LYS A 28 -16.76 -7.20 -13.94
N VAL A 29 -15.80 -7.63 -13.11
CA VAL A 29 -15.68 -7.14 -11.74
C VAL A 29 -15.41 -5.64 -11.71
N GLN A 30 -14.53 -5.13 -12.55
CA GLN A 30 -14.22 -3.70 -12.62
C GLN A 30 -15.40 -2.87 -13.12
N ARG A 31 -16.14 -3.35 -14.12
CA ARG A 31 -17.38 -2.70 -14.58
C ARG A 31 -18.43 -2.65 -13.48
N ASP A 32 -18.67 -3.78 -12.80
CA ASP A 32 -19.64 -3.86 -11.72
C ASP A 32 -19.25 -2.92 -10.55
N THR A 33 -17.94 -2.86 -10.21
CA THR A 33 -17.39 -1.93 -9.21
C THR A 33 -17.66 -0.47 -9.59
N LEU A 34 -17.40 -0.07 -10.83
CA LEU A 34 -17.68 1.31 -11.26
C LEU A 34 -19.16 1.65 -11.13
N GLN A 35 -20.07 0.77 -11.58
CA GLN A 35 -21.50 1.01 -11.51
C GLN A 35 -22.01 1.06 -10.06
N GLU A 36 -21.48 0.24 -9.19
CA GLU A 36 -21.78 0.29 -7.75
C GLU A 36 -21.36 1.64 -7.14
N LEU A 37 -20.12 2.09 -7.38
CA LEU A 37 -19.60 3.35 -6.89
C LEU A 37 -20.44 4.55 -7.37
N LEU A 38 -20.76 4.59 -8.66
CA LEU A 38 -21.60 5.65 -9.26
C LEU A 38 -23.00 5.66 -8.66
N THR A 39 -23.61 4.48 -8.46
CA THR A 39 -24.95 4.34 -7.88
C THR A 39 -24.98 4.84 -6.44
N LEU A 40 -24.03 4.42 -5.62
CA LEU A 40 -23.95 4.83 -4.21
C LEU A 40 -23.75 6.33 -4.06
N ALA A 41 -22.90 6.92 -4.90
CA ALA A 41 -22.56 8.34 -4.80
C ALA A 41 -23.43 9.26 -5.65
N ALA A 42 -24.45 8.77 -6.34
CA ALA A 42 -25.27 9.56 -7.27
C ALA A 42 -25.89 10.83 -6.62
N ASN A 43 -26.22 10.75 -5.35
CA ASN A 43 -26.84 11.85 -4.60
C ASN A 43 -25.85 12.74 -3.82
N THR A 44 -24.55 12.50 -3.90
CA THR A 44 -23.53 13.38 -3.33
C THR A 44 -23.45 14.70 -4.09
N GLU A 45 -22.80 15.72 -3.52
CA GLU A 45 -22.54 16.98 -4.24
C GLU A 45 -21.78 16.72 -5.54
N TYR A 46 -20.70 15.91 -5.45
CA TYR A 46 -19.89 15.53 -6.61
C TYR A 46 -20.67 14.69 -7.63
N GLY A 47 -21.46 13.72 -7.17
CA GLY A 47 -22.31 12.88 -8.02
C GLY A 47 -23.37 13.64 -8.79
N ARG A 48 -24.02 14.63 -8.14
CA ARG A 48 -24.98 15.53 -8.80
C ARG A 48 -24.28 16.44 -9.82
N LYS A 49 -23.10 16.99 -9.47
CA LYS A 49 -22.32 17.86 -10.36
C LYS A 49 -21.99 17.16 -11.68
N TYR A 50 -21.65 15.89 -11.63
CA TYR A 50 -21.25 15.10 -12.81
C TYR A 50 -22.34 14.15 -13.32
N HIS A 51 -23.57 14.24 -12.79
CA HIS A 51 -24.73 13.44 -13.21
C HIS A 51 -24.46 11.94 -13.22
N PHE A 52 -23.96 11.38 -12.10
CA PHE A 52 -23.57 9.97 -11.98
C PHE A 52 -24.68 9.01 -12.35
N ASN A 53 -25.93 9.34 -12.05
CA ASN A 53 -27.13 8.53 -12.36
C ASN A 53 -27.35 8.30 -13.87
N THR A 54 -26.66 9.01 -14.75
CA THR A 54 -26.78 8.89 -16.22
C THR A 54 -25.53 8.31 -16.87
N ILE A 55 -24.53 7.90 -16.08
CA ILE A 55 -23.32 7.25 -16.56
C ILE A 55 -23.54 5.73 -16.57
N LEU A 56 -23.52 5.14 -17.76
CA LEU A 56 -23.79 3.72 -17.96
C LEU A 56 -22.54 2.94 -18.41
N THR A 57 -21.53 3.62 -18.93
CA THR A 57 -20.31 2.98 -19.44
C THR A 57 -19.03 3.66 -18.95
N ALA A 58 -17.92 2.94 -18.99
CA ALA A 58 -16.61 3.48 -18.63
C ALA A 58 -16.17 4.62 -19.56
N GLU A 59 -16.57 4.57 -20.85
CA GLU A 59 -16.28 5.65 -21.81
C GLU A 59 -17.01 6.93 -21.41
N GLN A 60 -18.32 6.85 -21.10
CA GLN A 60 -19.09 7.99 -20.62
C GLN A 60 -18.50 8.56 -19.31
N TYR A 61 -17.99 7.69 -18.44
CA TYR A 61 -17.32 8.07 -17.20
C TYR A 61 -16.04 8.87 -17.49
N ARG A 62 -15.16 8.35 -18.35
CA ARG A 62 -13.91 9.02 -18.75
C ARG A 62 -14.14 10.36 -19.46
N GLU A 63 -15.16 10.45 -20.30
CA GLU A 63 -15.50 11.68 -21.02
C GLU A 63 -16.06 12.77 -20.11
N ARG A 64 -16.81 12.36 -19.09
CA ARG A 64 -17.54 13.30 -18.23
C ARG A 64 -16.71 13.83 -17.08
N LEU A 65 -15.87 13.00 -16.46
CA LEU A 65 -15.06 13.38 -15.32
C LEU A 65 -13.62 13.71 -15.71
N PRO A 66 -13.06 14.80 -15.22
CA PRO A 66 -11.62 15.06 -15.36
C PRO A 66 -10.82 14.09 -14.51
N ILE A 67 -9.55 13.87 -14.88
CA ILE A 67 -8.55 13.35 -13.96
C ILE A 67 -8.27 14.46 -12.94
N VAL A 68 -8.25 14.10 -11.65
CA VAL A 68 -8.05 15.06 -10.57
C VAL A 68 -6.83 14.73 -9.72
N HIS A 69 -6.20 15.78 -9.20
CA HIS A 69 -5.21 15.75 -8.14
C HIS A 69 -5.83 16.18 -6.81
N TYR A 70 -5.06 16.10 -5.73
CA TYR A 70 -5.56 16.47 -4.41
C TYR A 70 -6.06 17.94 -4.35
N GLU A 71 -5.37 18.85 -4.99
CA GLU A 71 -5.70 20.27 -5.02
C GLU A 71 -7.08 20.54 -5.63
N ASP A 72 -7.50 19.74 -6.61
CA ASP A 72 -8.80 19.87 -7.29
C ASP A 72 -9.99 19.47 -6.39
N ILE A 73 -9.76 18.61 -5.42
CA ILE A 73 -10.77 18.11 -4.47
C ILE A 73 -10.57 18.64 -3.04
N ARG A 74 -9.52 19.41 -2.81
CA ARG A 74 -9.10 19.86 -1.48
C ARG A 74 -10.21 20.59 -0.72
N ASP A 75 -10.96 21.48 -1.38
CA ASP A 75 -12.09 22.20 -0.77
C ASP A 75 -13.15 21.22 -0.26
N LEU A 76 -13.55 20.23 -1.07
CA LEU A 76 -14.53 19.22 -0.68
C LEU A 76 -14.03 18.37 0.50
N VAL A 77 -12.74 18.04 0.51
CA VAL A 77 -12.12 17.30 1.61
C VAL A 77 -12.16 18.13 2.89
N LEU A 78 -11.75 19.39 2.84
CA LEU A 78 -11.76 20.28 4.02
C LEU A 78 -13.18 20.50 4.58
N ARG A 79 -14.17 20.71 3.71
CA ARG A 79 -15.58 20.80 4.11
C ARG A 79 -16.09 19.49 4.73
N THR A 80 -15.62 18.33 4.25
CA THR A 80 -15.92 17.04 4.88
C THR A 80 -15.29 16.96 6.29
N MET A 81 -14.06 17.43 6.46
CA MET A 81 -13.39 17.50 7.76
C MET A 81 -14.10 18.45 8.74
N GLU A 82 -14.80 19.46 8.26
CA GLU A 82 -15.65 20.36 9.04
C GLU A 82 -17.01 19.75 9.42
N GLY A 83 -17.28 18.51 8.98
CA GLY A 83 -18.50 17.76 9.31
C GLY A 83 -19.62 17.85 8.25
N GLN A 84 -19.33 18.44 7.06
CA GLN A 84 -20.29 18.39 5.97
C GLN A 84 -20.29 16.99 5.35
N ASN A 85 -21.46 16.37 5.32
CA ASN A 85 -21.63 15.03 4.78
C ASN A 85 -22.09 15.05 3.32
N ASN A 86 -22.01 13.90 2.65
CA ASN A 86 -22.57 13.70 1.31
C ASN A 86 -21.94 14.62 0.25
N LEU A 87 -20.65 14.95 0.39
CA LEU A 87 -19.91 15.76 -0.58
C LEU A 87 -19.28 14.89 -1.66
N LEU A 88 -18.28 14.08 -1.30
CA LEU A 88 -17.57 13.17 -2.19
C LEU A 88 -18.12 11.75 -2.12
N TRP A 89 -18.56 11.32 -0.94
CA TRP A 89 -19.07 9.98 -0.63
C TRP A 89 -20.28 10.10 0.31
N PRO A 90 -21.25 9.15 0.25
CA PRO A 90 -22.48 9.29 1.05
C PRO A 90 -22.31 8.95 2.53
N GLU A 91 -21.29 8.16 2.90
CA GLU A 91 -21.05 7.82 4.30
C GLU A 91 -20.45 9.00 5.09
N GLU A 92 -20.70 9.04 6.40
CA GLU A 92 -20.01 9.96 7.30
C GLU A 92 -18.52 9.57 7.40
N ILE A 93 -17.63 10.51 7.06
CA ILE A 93 -16.18 10.28 7.08
C ILE A 93 -15.59 10.95 8.33
N LYS A 94 -15.15 10.12 9.27
CA LYS A 94 -14.54 10.55 10.54
C LYS A 94 -13.02 10.50 10.53
N TRP A 95 -12.43 9.74 9.59
CA TRP A 95 -11.00 9.52 9.51
C TRP A 95 -10.41 10.05 8.23
N PHE A 96 -9.25 10.71 8.36
CA PHE A 96 -8.49 11.22 7.23
C PHE A 96 -7.02 10.78 7.36
N ALA A 97 -6.54 10.03 6.38
CA ALA A 97 -5.14 9.63 6.34
C ALA A 97 -4.29 10.82 5.90
N LYS A 98 -3.34 11.22 6.77
CA LYS A 98 -2.38 12.28 6.47
C LYS A 98 -1.26 11.69 5.63
N SER A 99 -1.14 12.13 4.39
CA SER A 99 -0.07 11.75 3.47
C SER A 99 0.91 12.91 3.31
N SER A 100 2.21 12.62 3.30
CA SER A 100 3.23 13.61 2.98
C SER A 100 3.09 14.04 1.52
N GLY A 101 2.84 15.34 1.29
CA GLY A 101 2.87 15.91 -0.05
C GLY A 101 4.31 15.95 -0.58
N THR A 102 4.55 15.38 -1.75
CA THR A 102 5.89 15.33 -2.36
C THR A 102 6.34 16.66 -3.00
N THR A 103 5.50 17.68 -3.07
CA THR A 103 5.81 18.87 -3.91
C THR A 103 5.51 20.24 -3.31
N ASP A 104 4.64 20.37 -2.32
CA ASP A 104 4.32 21.66 -1.73
C ASP A 104 4.10 21.47 -0.23
N ALA A 105 5.05 21.44 0.61
CA ALA A 105 5.01 21.55 2.09
C ALA A 105 3.66 21.37 2.84
N LYS A 106 2.55 21.08 2.14
CA LYS A 106 1.20 20.93 2.68
C LYS A 106 0.79 19.46 2.67
N SER A 107 0.48 18.95 3.84
CA SER A 107 -0.06 17.59 4.01
C SER A 107 -1.38 17.42 3.25
N LYS A 108 -1.56 16.25 2.62
CA LYS A 108 -2.82 15.82 2.04
C LYS A 108 -3.63 15.05 3.08
N PHE A 109 -4.92 15.23 3.08
CA PHE A 109 -5.86 14.50 3.95
C PHE A 109 -6.75 13.62 3.08
N ILE A 110 -6.45 12.34 3.03
CA ILE A 110 -7.18 11.37 2.21
C ILE A 110 -8.36 10.84 3.02
N PRO A 111 -9.60 10.96 2.51
CA PRO A 111 -10.78 10.47 3.22
C PRO A 111 -10.74 8.95 3.40
N VAL A 112 -10.94 8.48 4.63
CA VAL A 112 -11.01 7.05 4.96
C VAL A 112 -12.44 6.77 5.47
N SER A 113 -13.32 6.41 4.53
CA SER A 113 -14.70 6.04 4.85
C SER A 113 -14.75 4.69 5.59
N PRO A 114 -15.87 4.38 6.29
CA PRO A 114 -16.10 3.04 6.82
C PRO A 114 -15.95 1.93 5.77
N SER A 115 -16.45 2.18 4.55
CA SER A 115 -16.30 1.25 3.41
C SER A 115 -14.84 1.06 2.98
N VAL A 116 -14.01 2.11 2.96
CA VAL A 116 -12.57 1.99 2.66
C VAL A 116 -11.87 1.17 3.74
N LEU A 117 -12.16 1.44 5.03
CA LEU A 117 -11.55 0.67 6.12
C LEU A 117 -11.88 -0.82 6.02
N GLU A 118 -13.17 -1.16 5.92
CA GLU A 118 -13.60 -2.57 5.99
C GLU A 118 -13.39 -3.31 4.68
N ASN A 119 -13.81 -2.73 3.53
CA ASN A 119 -13.84 -3.41 2.24
C ASN A 119 -12.55 -3.26 1.42
N CYS A 120 -11.63 -2.39 1.85
CA CYS A 120 -10.33 -2.21 1.19
C CYS A 120 -9.19 -2.59 2.14
N HIS A 121 -8.87 -1.77 3.14
CA HIS A 121 -7.69 -1.98 3.98
C HIS A 121 -7.77 -3.25 4.85
N PHE A 122 -8.83 -3.44 5.63
CA PHE A 122 -8.96 -4.65 6.46
C PHE A 122 -9.19 -5.90 5.62
N ARG A 123 -9.90 -5.76 4.49
CA ARG A 123 -10.04 -6.86 3.54
C ARG A 123 -8.70 -7.28 2.97
N GLY A 124 -7.86 -6.33 2.55
CA GLY A 124 -6.49 -6.59 2.11
C GLY A 124 -5.68 -7.35 3.16
N GLY A 125 -5.70 -6.91 4.41
CA GLY A 125 -5.03 -7.62 5.51
C GLY A 125 -5.55 -9.04 5.72
N LYS A 126 -6.87 -9.26 5.64
CA LYS A 126 -7.49 -10.61 5.71
C LYS A 126 -7.07 -11.49 4.52
N ASP A 127 -6.94 -10.90 3.34
CA ASP A 127 -6.56 -11.63 2.12
C ASP A 127 -5.08 -12.02 2.09
N VAL A 128 -4.19 -11.22 2.71
CA VAL A 128 -2.80 -11.63 2.95
C VAL A 128 -2.77 -12.94 3.74
N ILE A 129 -3.57 -13.04 4.81
CA ILE A 129 -3.68 -14.26 5.63
C ILE A 129 -4.25 -15.43 4.80
N ALA A 130 -5.32 -15.17 4.04
CA ALA A 130 -5.99 -16.20 3.25
C ALA A 130 -5.08 -16.76 2.16
N ILE A 131 -4.38 -15.90 1.43
CA ILE A 131 -3.44 -16.30 0.38
C ILE A 131 -2.23 -16.99 0.97
N PHE A 132 -1.66 -16.46 2.06
CA PHE A 132 -0.53 -17.11 2.74
C PHE A 132 -0.87 -18.53 3.18
N ASN A 133 -2.03 -18.74 3.80
CA ASN A 133 -2.46 -20.09 4.21
C ASN A 133 -2.70 -21.03 3.03
N ARG A 134 -3.14 -20.51 1.87
CA ARG A 134 -3.26 -21.29 0.64
C ARG A 134 -1.90 -21.73 0.09
N LEU A 135 -0.92 -20.81 0.14
CA LEU A 135 0.44 -21.07 -0.34
C LEU A 135 1.23 -22.00 0.60
N TYR A 136 1.01 -21.86 1.90
CA TYR A 136 1.77 -22.54 2.96
C TYR A 136 0.84 -23.14 4.03
N PRO A 137 0.08 -24.19 3.69
CA PRO A 137 -0.94 -24.76 4.60
C PRO A 137 -0.37 -25.32 5.91
N GLU A 138 0.92 -25.69 5.93
CA GLU A 138 1.60 -26.21 7.12
C GLU A 138 2.21 -25.11 8.00
N ALA A 139 2.21 -23.85 7.55
CA ALA A 139 2.81 -22.76 8.30
C ALA A 139 2.04 -22.45 9.59
N GLN A 140 2.77 -22.11 10.66
CA GLN A 140 2.21 -21.85 11.99
C GLN A 140 2.27 -20.35 12.34
N VAL A 141 2.39 -19.48 11.36
CA VAL A 141 2.61 -18.02 11.53
C VAL A 141 1.58 -17.39 12.45
N PHE A 142 0.30 -17.73 12.27
CA PHE A 142 -0.80 -17.11 13.01
C PHE A 142 -1.10 -17.77 14.38
N SER A 143 -0.27 -18.73 14.82
CA SER A 143 -0.34 -19.28 16.18
C SER A 143 0.50 -18.51 17.20
N GLY A 144 1.30 -17.53 16.74
CA GLY A 144 2.10 -16.61 17.56
C GLY A 144 1.72 -15.15 17.33
N LYS A 145 2.68 -14.25 17.58
CA LYS A 145 2.50 -12.81 17.46
C LYS A 145 2.98 -12.27 16.12
N THR A 146 2.31 -11.23 15.65
CA THR A 146 2.77 -10.38 14.55
C THR A 146 3.36 -9.10 15.11
N LEU A 147 4.66 -8.89 14.92
CA LEU A 147 5.28 -7.60 15.19
C LEU A 147 4.95 -6.65 14.04
N ALA A 148 4.09 -5.68 14.31
CA ALA A 148 3.70 -4.66 13.34
C ALA A 148 4.41 -3.33 13.65
N LEU A 149 5.00 -2.73 12.62
CA LEU A 149 5.52 -1.36 12.69
C LEU A 149 4.59 -0.42 11.93
N GLY A 150 4.04 0.53 12.64
CA GLY A 150 3.31 1.67 12.06
C GLY A 150 4.10 2.96 12.17
N GLY A 151 3.74 3.95 11.36
CA GLY A 151 4.26 5.30 11.49
C GLY A 151 4.04 5.86 12.89
N SER A 152 4.88 6.81 13.27
CA SER A 152 4.71 7.55 14.51
C SER A 152 3.79 8.72 14.24
N SER A 153 2.51 8.60 14.47
CA SER A 153 1.69 9.79 14.40
C SER A 153 0.65 9.79 15.49
N GLU A 154 0.63 10.87 16.20
CA GLU A 154 -0.49 11.24 17.00
C GLU A 154 -1.71 11.33 16.08
N VAL A 155 -2.73 10.55 16.41
CA VAL A 155 -4.05 10.80 15.86
C VAL A 155 -4.49 12.16 16.41
N SER A 156 -4.40 13.18 15.58
CA SER A 156 -4.79 14.54 15.95
C SER A 156 -6.28 14.72 15.72
N LYS A 157 -6.95 15.36 16.68
CA LYS A 157 -8.33 15.82 16.49
C LYS A 157 -8.29 17.19 15.84
N SER A 158 -8.80 17.32 14.62
CA SER A 158 -8.95 18.63 13.98
C SER A 158 -10.04 19.46 14.65
N ASN A 159 -11.13 18.77 15.01
CA ASN A 159 -12.31 19.36 15.65
C ASN A 159 -13.13 18.23 16.31
N SER A 160 -14.38 18.47 16.69
CA SER A 160 -15.27 17.45 17.24
C SER A 160 -15.75 16.42 16.20
N HIS A 161 -15.56 16.66 14.90
CA HIS A 161 -16.13 15.87 13.81
C HIS A 161 -15.15 14.88 13.21
N CYS A 162 -13.85 15.18 13.11
CA CYS A 162 -12.91 14.31 12.45
C CYS A 162 -11.58 14.15 13.19
N GLN A 163 -10.91 13.05 12.88
CA GLN A 163 -9.58 12.71 13.34
C GLN A 163 -8.69 12.45 12.12
N TYR A 164 -7.43 12.79 12.21
CA TYR A 164 -6.47 12.51 11.15
C TYR A 164 -5.13 12.01 11.72
N GLY A 165 -4.44 11.23 10.93
CA GLY A 165 -3.14 10.66 11.29
C GLY A 165 -2.61 9.80 10.14
N ASP A 166 -1.49 9.10 10.35
CA ASP A 166 -1.02 8.13 9.37
C ASP A 166 -2.05 7.01 9.21
N LEU A 167 -2.17 6.44 8.00
CA LEU A 167 -3.08 5.34 7.74
C LEU A 167 -2.88 4.17 8.72
N SER A 168 -1.63 3.84 9.05
CA SER A 168 -1.31 2.79 10.02
C SER A 168 -1.88 3.08 11.41
N ALA A 169 -1.83 4.34 11.86
CA ALA A 169 -2.42 4.75 13.13
C ALA A 169 -3.95 4.65 13.11
N ILE A 170 -4.58 5.04 11.99
CA ILE A 170 -6.02 4.89 11.79
C ILE A 170 -6.42 3.40 11.83
N MET A 171 -5.68 2.54 11.14
CA MET A 171 -5.93 1.10 11.13
C MET A 171 -5.77 0.48 12.52
N ILE A 172 -4.72 0.84 13.25
CA ILE A 172 -4.50 0.38 14.63
C ILE A 172 -5.66 0.80 15.54
N SER A 173 -6.07 2.07 15.47
CA SER A 173 -7.16 2.61 16.29
C SER A 173 -8.53 1.96 16.00
N ASN A 174 -8.73 1.45 14.81
CA ASN A 174 -9.97 0.79 14.37
C ASN A 174 -9.86 -0.75 14.31
N THR A 175 -8.72 -1.33 14.71
CA THR A 175 -8.54 -2.79 14.71
C THR A 175 -9.43 -3.44 15.78
N PRO A 176 -10.22 -4.48 15.43
CA PRO A 176 -11.01 -5.21 16.42
C PRO A 176 -10.16 -5.79 17.55
N PHE A 177 -10.69 -5.80 18.76
CA PHE A 177 -9.98 -6.25 19.98
C PHE A 177 -9.31 -7.63 19.81
N TRP A 178 -10.01 -8.60 19.21
CA TRP A 178 -9.47 -9.94 18.98
C TRP A 178 -8.24 -9.97 18.06
N ALA A 179 -8.19 -9.07 17.06
CA ALA A 179 -7.05 -8.97 16.15
C ALA A 179 -5.85 -8.26 16.81
N ASN A 180 -6.11 -7.35 17.77
CA ASN A 180 -5.06 -6.74 18.57
C ASN A 180 -4.36 -7.77 19.48
N MET A 181 -5.05 -8.82 19.93
CA MET A 181 -4.43 -9.89 20.72
C MET A 181 -3.35 -10.67 19.98
N MET A 182 -3.38 -10.68 18.64
CA MET A 182 -2.39 -11.35 17.78
C MET A 182 -1.22 -10.45 17.40
N LYS A 183 -1.28 -9.16 17.73
CA LYS A 183 -0.23 -8.18 17.42
C LYS A 183 0.67 -7.92 18.61
N THR A 184 1.87 -7.46 18.33
CA THR A 184 2.83 -6.96 19.29
C THR A 184 3.63 -5.81 18.69
N PRO A 185 4.08 -4.84 19.50
CA PRO A 185 3.62 -4.55 20.85
C PRO A 185 2.16 -4.11 20.87
N ASP A 186 1.64 -3.77 22.01
CA ASP A 186 0.27 -3.23 22.08
C ASP A 186 0.16 -1.82 21.44
N SER A 187 -1.09 -1.36 21.23
CA SER A 187 -1.38 -0.13 20.49
C SER A 187 -0.76 1.12 21.14
N SER A 188 -0.57 1.14 22.45
CA SER A 188 0.01 2.29 23.15
C SER A 188 1.48 2.52 22.75
N ILE A 189 2.23 1.45 22.57
CA ILE A 189 3.62 1.50 22.11
C ILE A 189 3.65 1.76 20.58
N MET A 190 2.80 1.06 19.81
CA MET A 190 2.75 1.24 18.34
C MET A 190 2.45 2.69 17.91
N LEU A 191 1.66 3.42 18.69
CA LEU A 191 1.25 4.80 18.40
C LEU A 191 2.17 5.87 19.02
N MET A 192 3.26 5.50 19.68
CA MET A 192 4.21 6.47 20.24
C MET A 192 4.83 7.35 19.16
N SER A 193 4.92 8.66 19.44
CA SER A 193 5.51 9.67 18.55
C SER A 193 7.03 9.72 18.65
N ASN A 194 7.60 9.50 19.85
CA ASN A 194 9.04 9.44 20.04
C ASN A 194 9.59 8.12 19.49
N TRP A 195 10.33 8.20 18.37
CA TRP A 195 10.83 7.03 17.66
C TRP A 195 11.87 6.24 18.44
N GLU A 196 12.77 6.91 19.14
CA GLU A 196 13.81 6.25 19.94
C GLU A 196 13.21 5.48 21.12
N GLU A 197 12.34 6.14 21.88
CA GLU A 197 11.62 5.50 23.01
C GLU A 197 10.72 4.36 22.50
N LYS A 198 10.08 4.53 21.36
CA LYS A 198 9.25 3.50 20.71
C LYS A 198 10.07 2.25 20.41
N ILE A 199 11.25 2.39 19.79
CA ILE A 199 12.13 1.25 19.50
C ILE A 199 12.57 0.56 20.78
N GLU A 200 12.95 1.30 21.81
CA GLU A 200 13.34 0.72 23.10
C GLU A 200 12.22 -0.14 23.68
N LYS A 201 10.99 0.37 23.73
CA LYS A 201 9.82 -0.36 24.24
C LYS A 201 9.41 -1.54 23.37
N ILE A 202 9.55 -1.42 22.03
CA ILE A 202 9.36 -2.56 21.13
C ILE A 202 10.32 -3.68 21.52
N CYS A 203 11.62 -3.38 21.66
CA CYS A 203 12.62 -4.39 22.03
C CYS A 203 12.32 -5.03 23.40
N GLU A 204 12.04 -4.23 24.41
CA GLU A 204 11.74 -4.71 25.78
C GLU A 204 10.54 -5.67 25.83
N THR A 205 9.52 -5.38 25.01
CA THR A 205 8.29 -6.16 24.97
C THR A 205 8.48 -7.43 24.12
N THR A 206 9.00 -7.29 22.90
CA THR A 206 8.88 -8.34 21.87
C THR A 206 9.97 -9.40 21.96
N ILE A 207 11.14 -9.10 22.53
CA ILE A 207 12.25 -10.08 22.66
C ILE A 207 11.82 -11.37 23.39
N LYS A 208 10.86 -11.27 24.30
CA LYS A 208 10.38 -12.38 25.12
C LYS A 208 9.14 -13.07 24.58
N GLU A 209 8.59 -12.57 23.47
CA GLU A 209 7.37 -13.09 22.86
C GLU A 209 7.66 -14.06 21.72
N ASP A 210 6.69 -14.92 21.40
CA ASP A 210 6.75 -15.81 20.24
C ASP A 210 6.34 -15.03 18.97
N VAL A 211 7.27 -14.21 18.46
CA VAL A 211 7.07 -13.47 17.21
C VAL A 211 7.28 -14.40 16.03
N ARG A 212 6.25 -14.55 15.21
CA ARG A 212 6.26 -15.41 14.01
C ARG A 212 6.08 -14.65 12.71
N CYS A 213 5.63 -13.41 12.79
CA CYS A 213 5.40 -12.56 11.63
C CYS A 213 5.91 -11.14 11.90
N LEU A 214 6.55 -10.57 10.89
CA LEU A 214 6.86 -9.12 10.82
C LEU A 214 5.92 -8.47 9.81
N ALA A 215 5.45 -7.24 10.07
CA ALA A 215 4.61 -6.49 9.13
C ALA A 215 4.96 -5.00 9.13
N GLY A 216 5.45 -4.48 8.01
CA GLY A 216 5.79 -3.05 7.88
C GLY A 216 6.82 -2.74 6.81
N VAL A 217 7.36 -1.52 6.88
CA VAL A 217 8.32 -0.99 5.90
C VAL A 217 9.71 -1.58 6.14
N PRO A 218 10.39 -2.12 5.12
CA PRO A 218 11.69 -2.76 5.27
C PRO A 218 12.77 -1.91 5.93
N SER A 219 12.95 -0.65 5.53
CA SER A 219 13.97 0.22 6.12
C SER A 219 13.75 0.47 7.62
N TRP A 220 12.50 0.64 8.05
CA TRP A 220 12.18 0.82 9.47
C TRP A 220 12.46 -0.43 10.30
N PHE A 221 12.12 -1.60 9.73
CA PHE A 221 12.43 -2.87 10.41
C PHE A 221 13.92 -3.11 10.59
N LEU A 222 14.78 -2.67 9.68
CA LEU A 222 16.23 -2.80 9.87
C LEU A 222 16.70 -2.13 11.14
N THR A 223 16.22 -0.91 11.44
CA THR A 223 16.55 -0.21 12.68
C THR A 223 16.14 -0.99 13.92
N VAL A 224 14.91 -1.54 13.92
CA VAL A 224 14.41 -2.37 15.03
C VAL A 224 15.19 -3.67 15.16
N ILE A 225 15.48 -4.35 14.04
CA ILE A 225 16.25 -5.61 14.01
C ILE A 225 17.66 -5.39 14.61
N HIS A 226 18.38 -4.36 14.16
CA HIS A 226 19.70 -4.08 14.67
C HIS A 226 19.68 -3.79 16.18
N LYS A 227 18.66 -3.07 16.66
CA LYS A 227 18.53 -2.78 18.09
C LYS A 227 18.23 -4.04 18.92
N ILE A 228 17.42 -4.95 18.38
CA ILE A 228 17.13 -6.25 19.04
C ILE A 228 18.41 -7.11 19.10
N LEU A 229 19.17 -7.18 18.00
CA LEU A 229 20.41 -7.95 17.97
C LEU A 229 21.48 -7.36 18.90
N GLU A 230 21.61 -6.02 18.96
CA GLU A 230 22.47 -5.33 19.91
C GLU A 230 22.12 -5.70 21.36
N LYS A 231 20.82 -5.61 21.72
CA LYS A 231 20.34 -5.90 23.10
C LYS A 231 20.49 -7.37 23.50
N THR A 232 20.35 -8.28 22.56
CA THR A 232 20.38 -9.71 22.82
C THR A 232 21.76 -10.35 22.67
N GLY A 233 22.71 -9.66 21.99
CA GLY A 233 24.01 -10.20 21.62
C GLY A 233 23.93 -11.34 20.61
N LYS A 234 22.80 -11.46 19.89
CA LYS A 234 22.55 -12.50 18.88
C LYS A 234 23.03 -12.06 17.50
N SER A 235 23.31 -13.03 16.62
CA SER A 235 23.81 -12.76 15.27
C SER A 235 22.69 -12.59 14.23
N ASN A 236 21.52 -13.16 14.50
CA ASN A 236 20.36 -13.11 13.62
C ASN A 236 19.05 -13.24 14.42
N LEU A 237 17.92 -12.91 13.78
CA LEU A 237 16.62 -12.90 14.46
C LEU A 237 16.08 -14.30 14.79
N HIS A 238 16.47 -15.35 14.07
CA HIS A 238 16.01 -16.71 14.42
C HIS A 238 16.65 -17.24 15.71
N GLU A 239 17.75 -16.64 16.18
CA GLU A 239 18.26 -16.90 17.53
C GLU A 239 17.46 -16.19 18.62
N VAL A 240 16.68 -15.17 18.27
CA VAL A 240 15.76 -14.46 19.17
C VAL A 240 14.35 -15.05 19.08
N TRP A 241 13.85 -15.23 17.85
CA TRP A 241 12.52 -15.76 17.55
C TRP A 241 12.63 -17.00 16.65
N PRO A 242 12.81 -18.19 17.22
CA PRO A 242 13.06 -19.43 16.43
C PRO A 242 11.89 -19.83 15.52
N ASN A 243 10.69 -19.31 15.80
CA ASN A 243 9.48 -19.59 15.01
C ASN A 243 9.13 -18.48 14.02
N LEU A 244 9.99 -17.48 13.83
CA LEU A 244 9.76 -16.42 12.87
C LEU A 244 9.78 -16.98 11.44
N GLU A 245 8.71 -16.78 10.67
CA GLU A 245 8.49 -17.46 9.39
C GLU A 245 8.00 -16.55 8.28
N LEU A 246 7.44 -15.35 8.59
CA LEU A 246 6.86 -14.46 7.59
C LEU A 246 7.28 -13.00 7.79
N PHE A 247 7.62 -12.32 6.69
CA PHE A 247 7.69 -10.87 6.63
C PHE A 247 6.73 -10.33 5.55
N ILE A 248 5.70 -9.63 5.99
CA ILE A 248 4.77 -8.87 5.14
C ILE A 248 5.34 -7.46 5.00
N HIS A 249 5.73 -7.07 3.80
CA HIS A 249 6.38 -5.78 3.58
C HIS A 249 5.71 -4.98 2.46
N GLY A 250 5.99 -3.69 2.43
CA GLY A 250 5.48 -2.77 1.42
C GLY A 250 5.92 -1.33 1.71
N GLY A 251 5.39 -0.40 0.95
CA GLY A 251 5.68 1.03 1.08
C GLY A 251 6.92 1.50 0.33
N ILE A 252 7.94 0.66 0.22
CA ILE A 252 9.17 0.89 -0.56
C ILE A 252 9.61 -0.41 -1.25
N SER A 253 10.44 -0.31 -2.28
CA SER A 253 11.01 -1.49 -2.94
C SER A 253 11.84 -2.32 -1.96
N PHE A 254 11.61 -3.63 -1.94
CA PHE A 254 12.37 -4.57 -1.10
C PHE A 254 13.71 -5.00 -1.74
N ILE A 255 13.88 -4.74 -3.02
CA ILE A 255 15.02 -5.22 -3.81
C ILE A 255 16.38 -4.84 -3.17
N PRO A 256 16.65 -3.58 -2.75
CA PRO A 256 17.93 -3.21 -2.17
C PRO A 256 18.24 -3.89 -0.83
N TYR A 257 17.20 -4.28 -0.10
CA TYR A 257 17.32 -4.84 1.26
C TYR A 257 17.39 -6.36 1.30
N ARG A 258 17.07 -7.03 0.19
CA ARG A 258 16.87 -8.49 0.15
C ARG A 258 18.06 -9.29 0.69
N GLU A 259 19.28 -8.96 0.30
CA GLU A 259 20.48 -9.70 0.73
C GLU A 259 20.80 -9.44 2.21
N GLN A 260 20.56 -8.25 2.70
CA GLN A 260 20.69 -7.92 4.12
C GLN A 260 19.67 -8.71 4.96
N TYR A 261 18.42 -8.76 4.52
CA TYR A 261 17.38 -9.55 5.18
C TYR A 261 17.69 -11.04 5.18
N LYS A 262 18.26 -11.62 4.12
CA LYS A 262 18.69 -13.02 4.10
C LYS A 262 19.75 -13.34 5.16
N ARG A 263 20.66 -12.39 5.45
CA ARG A 263 21.65 -12.55 6.52
C ARG A 263 21.04 -12.45 7.90
N LEU A 264 20.10 -11.51 8.07
CA LEU A 264 19.40 -11.27 9.35
C LEU A 264 18.35 -12.33 9.67
N LEU A 265 17.80 -12.97 8.66
CA LEU A 265 16.73 -13.99 8.70
C LEU A 265 17.16 -15.24 7.89
N PRO A 266 18.19 -15.98 8.34
CA PRO A 266 18.84 -17.02 7.53
C PRO A 266 18.06 -18.33 7.44
N ASP A 267 16.99 -18.53 8.21
CA ASP A 267 16.20 -19.77 8.15
C ASP A 267 15.53 -19.91 6.78
N PRO A 268 15.70 -21.01 6.05
CA PRO A 268 15.07 -21.27 4.76
C PRO A 268 13.52 -21.32 4.82
N LYS A 269 12.93 -21.45 6.01
CA LYS A 269 11.48 -21.33 6.20
C LYS A 269 10.97 -19.93 6.00
N MET A 270 11.83 -18.91 6.08
CA MET A 270 11.41 -17.50 6.00
C MET A 270 10.74 -17.21 4.66
N LYS A 271 9.55 -16.64 4.74
CA LYS A 271 8.73 -16.22 3.61
C LYS A 271 8.61 -14.69 3.58
N TYR A 272 8.50 -14.17 2.39
CA TYR A 272 8.35 -12.72 2.14
C TYR A 272 7.11 -12.52 1.29
N LEU A 273 6.23 -11.59 1.69
CA LEU A 273 5.05 -11.21 0.90
C LEU A 273 5.03 -9.70 0.73
N GLU A 274 5.06 -9.26 -0.49
CA GLU A 274 4.94 -7.84 -0.83
C GLU A 274 3.47 -7.43 -0.94
N THR A 275 3.17 -6.22 -0.44
CA THR A 275 1.85 -5.60 -0.51
C THR A 275 1.96 -4.16 -0.97
N TYR A 276 0.97 -3.71 -1.75
CA TYR A 276 0.81 -2.30 -2.10
C TYR A 276 -0.40 -1.71 -1.40
N ASN A 277 -0.13 -1.08 -0.25
CA ASN A 277 -1.12 -0.39 0.57
C ASN A 277 -0.70 1.09 0.69
N ALA A 278 -1.55 1.99 0.23
CA ALA A 278 -1.37 3.44 0.29
C ALA A 278 -2.51 4.08 1.11
N SER A 279 -2.40 5.37 1.43
CA SER A 279 -3.46 6.11 2.13
C SER A 279 -4.79 6.08 1.37
N GLU A 280 -4.73 5.99 0.06
CA GLU A 280 -5.83 6.00 -0.88
C GLU A 280 -6.53 4.64 -1.04
N GLY A 281 -5.86 3.53 -0.69
CA GLY A 281 -6.40 2.18 -0.79
C GLY A 281 -5.34 1.08 -0.77
N PHE A 282 -5.81 -0.16 -0.77
CA PHE A 282 -4.98 -1.36 -0.89
C PHE A 282 -5.13 -1.92 -2.31
N PHE A 283 -4.06 -2.00 -3.07
CA PHE A 283 -4.15 -2.24 -4.53
C PHE A 283 -3.54 -3.56 -4.97
N GLY A 284 -2.52 -4.06 -4.28
CA GLY A 284 -1.78 -5.22 -4.71
C GLY A 284 -1.28 -6.09 -3.58
N LEU A 285 -1.13 -7.37 -3.88
CA LEU A 285 -0.70 -8.40 -2.96
C LEU A 285 0.00 -9.52 -3.73
N GLN A 286 1.21 -9.88 -3.33
CA GLN A 286 1.93 -11.02 -3.90
C GLN A 286 1.18 -12.32 -3.59
N ASP A 287 0.83 -13.07 -4.63
CA ASP A 287 0.05 -14.32 -4.54
C ASP A 287 0.79 -15.57 -5.03
N ASP A 288 2.07 -15.39 -5.36
CA ASP A 288 2.96 -16.44 -5.84
C ASP A 288 4.38 -16.17 -5.31
N PRO A 289 4.99 -17.07 -4.54
CA PRO A 289 6.32 -16.87 -3.96
C PRO A 289 7.45 -16.83 -4.99
N GLU A 290 7.25 -17.45 -6.15
CA GLU A 290 8.23 -17.49 -7.25
C GLU A 290 8.13 -16.26 -8.17
N ASP A 291 7.05 -15.46 -8.03
CA ASP A 291 6.81 -14.25 -8.81
C ASP A 291 6.81 -13.04 -7.88
N SER A 292 7.75 -12.14 -8.05
CA SER A 292 7.85 -10.90 -7.26
C SER A 292 6.78 -9.87 -7.62
N SER A 293 5.93 -10.15 -8.60
CA SER A 293 4.82 -9.28 -8.97
C SER A 293 3.64 -9.43 -8.03
N MET A 294 2.87 -8.39 -7.88
CA MET A 294 1.64 -8.38 -7.06
C MET A 294 0.41 -8.60 -7.95
N LEU A 295 -0.53 -9.41 -7.48
CA LEU A 295 -1.86 -9.51 -8.06
C LEU A 295 -2.60 -8.19 -7.85
N LEU A 296 -3.19 -7.62 -8.90
CA LEU A 296 -4.05 -6.45 -8.80
C LEU A 296 -5.39 -6.85 -8.16
N MET A 297 -5.74 -6.23 -7.04
CA MET A 297 -6.94 -6.54 -6.28
C MET A 297 -8.14 -5.77 -6.85
N LEU A 298 -9.06 -6.49 -7.48
CA LEU A 298 -10.10 -5.89 -8.33
C LEU A 298 -11.45 -5.68 -7.62
N ASP A 299 -11.65 -6.23 -6.42
CA ASP A 299 -12.92 -6.24 -5.70
C ASP A 299 -12.87 -5.54 -4.33
N TYR A 300 -11.96 -4.58 -4.17
CA TYR A 300 -11.81 -3.80 -2.94
C TYR A 300 -12.56 -2.45 -2.95
N GLY A 301 -13.55 -2.32 -3.84
CA GLY A 301 -14.24 -1.04 -4.02
C GLY A 301 -13.36 0.01 -4.69
N VAL A 302 -12.42 -0.43 -5.51
CA VAL A 302 -11.53 0.42 -6.31
C VAL A 302 -11.71 0.09 -7.79
N TYR A 303 -12.03 1.11 -8.57
CA TYR A 303 -12.03 1.05 -10.03
C TYR A 303 -10.75 1.71 -10.56
N TYR A 304 -10.11 1.06 -11.53
CA TYR A 304 -8.81 1.43 -12.04
C TYR A 304 -8.85 1.95 -13.46
N GLU A 305 -8.08 3.01 -13.72
CA GLU A 305 -7.70 3.47 -15.05
C GLU A 305 -6.17 3.63 -15.07
N PHE A 306 -5.58 3.49 -16.25
CA PHE A 306 -4.14 3.48 -16.42
C PHE A 306 -3.76 4.56 -17.43
N LEU A 307 -2.93 5.53 -17.02
CA LEU A 307 -2.45 6.59 -17.86
C LEU A 307 -1.05 6.23 -18.39
N PRO A 308 -0.89 5.96 -19.71
CA PRO A 308 0.44 5.77 -20.28
C PRO A 308 1.32 6.99 -19.99
N MET A 309 2.59 6.77 -19.63
CA MET A 309 3.51 7.89 -19.34
C MET A 309 3.65 8.86 -20.53
N SER A 310 3.46 8.41 -21.76
CA SER A 310 3.41 9.24 -22.97
C SER A 310 2.20 10.20 -23.05
N GLU A 311 1.18 9.98 -22.23
CA GLU A 311 0.00 10.83 -22.09
C GLU A 311 0.11 11.84 -20.95
N LEU A 312 1.08 11.65 -20.05
CA LEU A 312 1.26 12.52 -18.89
C LEU A 312 1.59 13.96 -19.33
N GLY A 313 0.89 14.93 -18.73
CA GLY A 313 1.05 16.35 -19.04
C GLY A 313 0.28 16.85 -20.26
N LYS A 314 -0.41 15.99 -21.02
CA LYS A 314 -1.29 16.44 -22.11
C LYS A 314 -2.54 17.12 -21.56
N THR A 315 -3.08 18.07 -22.30
CA THR A 315 -4.31 18.80 -21.93
C THR A 315 -5.53 17.89 -21.80
N LYS A 316 -5.59 16.84 -22.63
CA LYS A 316 -6.64 15.80 -22.61
C LYS A 316 -5.98 14.43 -22.68
N PRO A 317 -5.42 13.96 -21.57
CA PRO A 317 -4.73 12.68 -21.55
C PRO A 317 -5.73 11.52 -21.69
N ARG A 318 -5.39 10.54 -22.53
CA ARG A 318 -6.19 9.32 -22.70
C ARG A 318 -5.75 8.28 -21.68
N THR A 319 -6.65 7.91 -20.76
CA THR A 319 -6.47 6.74 -19.90
C THR A 319 -6.87 5.46 -20.63
N LEU A 320 -6.31 4.36 -20.22
CA LEU A 320 -6.66 3.01 -20.67
C LEU A 320 -7.50 2.30 -19.58
N LEU A 321 -8.40 1.44 -20.03
CA LEU A 321 -9.13 0.51 -19.18
C LEU A 321 -8.27 -0.74 -18.93
N LEU A 322 -8.71 -1.59 -18.01
CA LEU A 322 -7.98 -2.81 -17.64
C LEU A 322 -7.73 -3.74 -18.86
N GLU A 323 -8.69 -3.86 -19.77
CA GLU A 323 -8.59 -4.66 -20.99
C GLU A 323 -7.68 -4.06 -22.08
N GLU A 324 -7.31 -2.78 -21.95
CA GLU A 324 -6.50 -2.05 -22.93
C GLU A 324 -5.01 -2.02 -22.55
N VAL A 325 -4.63 -2.47 -21.33
CA VAL A 325 -3.23 -2.40 -20.87
C VAL A 325 -2.36 -3.50 -21.47
N GLU A 326 -1.09 -3.20 -21.61
CA GLU A 326 -0.07 -4.11 -22.12
C GLU A 326 1.04 -4.35 -21.09
N THR A 327 1.66 -5.53 -21.16
CA THR A 327 2.82 -5.85 -20.31
C THR A 327 4.04 -5.04 -20.75
N GLY A 328 4.89 -4.67 -19.79
CA GLY A 328 6.13 -3.94 -20.06
C GLY A 328 5.96 -2.44 -20.27
N VAL A 329 4.73 -1.93 -20.37
CA VAL A 329 4.44 -0.50 -20.49
C VAL A 329 4.26 0.11 -19.09
N ASN A 330 4.81 1.31 -18.88
CA ASN A 330 4.70 2.03 -17.63
C ASN A 330 3.47 2.96 -17.61
N TYR A 331 2.67 2.86 -16.54
CA TYR A 331 1.42 3.60 -16.39
C TYR A 331 1.37 4.36 -15.07
N ALA A 332 0.88 5.59 -15.10
CA ALA A 332 0.42 6.26 -13.88
C ALA A 332 -0.94 5.72 -13.47
N LEU A 333 -1.10 5.41 -12.18
CA LEU A 333 -2.32 4.81 -11.64
C LEU A 333 -3.36 5.89 -11.35
N ILE A 334 -4.55 5.73 -11.94
CA ILE A 334 -5.74 6.54 -11.69
C ILE A 334 -6.77 5.67 -10.99
N ILE A 335 -7.32 6.14 -9.89
CA ILE A 335 -8.25 5.37 -9.08
C ILE A 335 -9.58 6.09 -8.85
N THR A 336 -10.63 5.30 -8.72
CA THR A 336 -11.93 5.71 -8.21
C THR A 336 -12.29 4.79 -7.06
N THR A 337 -12.61 5.33 -5.88
CA THR A 337 -12.70 4.53 -4.66
C THR A 337 -14.00 4.73 -3.91
N ASN A 338 -14.36 3.76 -3.08
CA ASN A 338 -15.43 3.84 -2.09
C ASN A 338 -15.11 4.76 -0.89
N GLY A 339 -14.10 5.62 -1.01
CA GLY A 339 -13.79 6.74 -0.13
C GLY A 339 -14.11 8.10 -0.74
N GLY A 340 -14.62 8.13 -1.99
CA GLY A 340 -14.97 9.36 -2.69
C GLY A 340 -13.83 9.98 -3.48
N LEU A 341 -12.78 9.23 -3.78
CA LEU A 341 -11.79 9.64 -4.78
C LEU A 341 -12.31 9.27 -6.17
N TRP A 342 -12.43 10.23 -7.07
CA TRP A 342 -13.02 10.08 -8.40
C TRP A 342 -12.00 10.44 -9.46
N ARG A 343 -11.56 9.46 -10.26
CA ARG A 343 -10.49 9.59 -11.27
C ARG A 343 -9.24 10.29 -10.69
N TYR A 344 -8.89 9.90 -9.47
CA TYR A 344 -7.80 10.51 -8.72
C TYR A 344 -6.45 9.95 -9.14
N MET A 345 -5.52 10.84 -9.53
CA MET A 345 -4.14 10.47 -9.81
C MET A 345 -3.35 10.38 -8.51
N ILE A 346 -3.05 9.15 -8.11
CA ILE A 346 -2.32 8.87 -6.87
C ILE A 346 -0.85 9.35 -6.94
N GLY A 347 -0.29 9.34 -8.15
CA GLY A 347 1.08 9.75 -8.42
C GLY A 347 2.08 8.59 -8.46
N ASP A 348 1.66 7.37 -8.20
CA ASP A 348 2.50 6.18 -8.35
C ASP A 348 2.42 5.64 -9.78
N THR A 349 3.52 5.01 -10.22
CA THR A 349 3.60 4.35 -11.52
C THR A 349 3.76 2.85 -11.35
N ILE A 350 3.12 2.11 -12.24
CA ILE A 350 3.13 0.65 -12.26
C ILE A 350 3.41 0.12 -13.66
N GLN A 351 3.91 -1.11 -13.73
CA GLN A 351 4.09 -1.84 -14.97
C GLN A 351 3.47 -3.22 -14.82
N PHE A 352 2.61 -3.61 -15.77
CA PHE A 352 2.07 -4.96 -15.78
C PHE A 352 3.12 -5.97 -16.21
N THR A 353 3.23 -7.06 -15.45
CA THR A 353 4.07 -8.22 -15.75
C THR A 353 3.25 -9.36 -16.35
N SER A 354 1.93 -9.37 -16.09
CA SER A 354 0.96 -10.28 -16.67
C SER A 354 -0.41 -9.59 -16.79
N VAL A 355 -1.20 -10.00 -17.77
CA VAL A 355 -2.61 -9.60 -17.94
C VAL A 355 -3.58 -10.77 -17.75
N LYS A 356 -3.08 -11.96 -17.41
CA LYS A 356 -3.90 -13.16 -17.11
C LYS A 356 -3.21 -14.05 -16.06
N PRO A 357 -3.46 -13.86 -14.77
CA PRO A 357 -4.19 -12.76 -14.14
C PRO A 357 -3.42 -11.44 -14.24
N TYR A 358 -4.07 -10.32 -13.94
CA TYR A 358 -3.43 -9.02 -13.90
C TYR A 358 -2.46 -8.93 -12.72
N LYS A 359 -1.17 -8.95 -13.04
CA LYS A 359 -0.09 -8.77 -12.09
C LYS A 359 0.78 -7.59 -12.49
N PHE A 360 1.29 -6.88 -11.49
CA PHE A 360 2.07 -5.68 -11.71
C PHE A 360 3.20 -5.54 -10.69
N ARG A 361 4.11 -4.63 -10.98
CA ARG A 361 5.10 -4.10 -10.03
C ARG A 361 5.00 -2.58 -9.97
N ILE A 362 5.37 -1.99 -8.85
CA ILE A 362 5.51 -0.55 -8.72
C ILE A 362 6.85 -0.17 -9.34
N THR A 363 6.83 0.85 -10.20
CA THR A 363 8.04 1.32 -10.91
C THR A 363 8.55 2.66 -10.41
N GLY A 364 7.74 3.37 -9.61
CA GLY A 364 8.14 4.66 -9.03
C GLY A 364 6.98 5.63 -8.90
N ARG A 365 7.26 6.91 -9.14
CA ARG A 365 6.26 7.98 -9.05
C ARG A 365 6.35 8.91 -10.25
N THR A 366 5.20 9.49 -10.64
CA THR A 366 5.08 10.43 -11.78
C THR A 366 5.93 11.70 -11.64
N LYS A 367 6.38 12.04 -10.43
CA LYS A 367 7.21 13.22 -10.13
C LYS A 367 8.63 12.87 -9.65
N LEU A 368 8.95 11.58 -9.55
CA LEU A 368 10.26 11.09 -9.11
C LEU A 368 10.97 10.38 -10.27
N PHE A 369 11.19 11.11 -11.34
CA PHE A 369 12.10 10.70 -12.39
C PHE A 369 13.11 11.82 -12.61
N ILE A 370 14.33 11.45 -12.90
CA ILE A 370 15.36 12.38 -13.32
C ILE A 370 15.32 12.38 -14.83
N ASN A 371 14.85 13.48 -15.44
CA ASN A 371 14.96 13.69 -16.87
C ASN A 371 16.24 14.48 -17.12
N ALA A 372 17.29 13.78 -17.49
CA ALA A 372 18.55 14.39 -17.89
C ALA A 372 18.80 14.05 -19.37
N PHE A 373 18.84 15.07 -20.21
CA PHE A 373 19.19 14.95 -21.64
C PHE A 373 18.28 14.05 -22.49
N GLY A 374 16.99 13.95 -22.14
CA GLY A 374 16.02 13.17 -22.90
C GLY A 374 15.93 11.70 -22.51
N GLU A 375 16.69 11.27 -21.51
CA GLU A 375 16.56 9.97 -20.90
C GLU A 375 15.87 10.08 -19.55
N GLU A 376 14.82 9.28 -19.33
CA GLU A 376 14.11 9.21 -18.06
C GLU A 376 14.74 8.14 -17.17
N LEU A 377 15.39 8.56 -16.07
CA LEU A 377 15.84 7.66 -15.04
C LEU A 377 14.75 7.56 -13.97
N ILE A 378 14.05 6.45 -13.94
CA ILE A 378 13.04 6.15 -12.92
C ILE A 378 13.69 5.51 -11.68
N ILE A 379 12.97 5.50 -10.56
CA ILE A 379 13.48 4.95 -9.30
C ILE A 379 13.89 3.48 -9.40
N ASP A 380 13.27 2.70 -10.29
CA ASP A 380 13.65 1.31 -10.57
C ASP A 380 15.07 1.18 -11.10
N ASN A 381 15.50 2.12 -11.96
CA ASN A 381 16.87 2.13 -12.48
C ASN A 381 17.89 2.36 -11.36
N ALA A 382 17.61 3.34 -10.47
CA ALA A 382 18.44 3.62 -9.32
C ALA A 382 18.48 2.43 -8.33
N THR A 383 17.33 1.81 -8.09
CA THR A 383 17.19 0.64 -7.22
C THR A 383 18.00 -0.56 -7.74
N GLU A 384 17.92 -0.87 -9.04
CA GLU A 384 18.68 -1.99 -9.64
C GLU A 384 20.19 -1.69 -9.68
N ALA A 385 20.58 -0.44 -9.95
CA ALA A 385 21.98 -0.03 -9.88
C ALA A 385 22.55 -0.18 -8.47
N LEU A 386 21.80 0.25 -7.46
CA LEU A 386 22.16 0.13 -6.05
C LEU A 386 22.31 -1.33 -5.62
N LYS A 387 21.36 -2.20 -6.02
CA LYS A 387 21.42 -3.63 -5.77
C LYS A 387 22.72 -4.26 -6.32
N ARG A 388 23.10 -3.92 -7.57
CA ARG A 388 24.35 -4.40 -8.18
C ARG A 388 25.56 -3.89 -7.42
N ALA A 389 25.61 -2.60 -7.09
CA ALA A 389 26.70 -2.03 -6.31
C ALA A 389 26.84 -2.68 -4.92
N CYS A 390 25.74 -2.92 -4.21
CA CYS A 390 25.75 -3.62 -2.93
C CYS A 390 26.27 -5.08 -3.08
N ALA A 391 25.84 -5.78 -4.15
CA ALA A 391 26.29 -7.15 -4.39
C ALA A 391 27.79 -7.22 -4.69
N GLU A 392 28.36 -6.24 -5.41
CA GLU A 392 29.78 -6.19 -5.75
C GLU A 392 30.67 -5.73 -4.57
N THR A 393 30.17 -4.81 -3.75
CA THR A 393 30.97 -4.21 -2.67
C THR A 393 30.75 -4.85 -1.30
N GLY A 394 29.66 -5.61 -1.12
CA GLY A 394 29.22 -6.13 0.18
C GLY A 394 28.64 -5.05 1.10
N ALA A 395 28.35 -3.87 0.57
CA ALA A 395 27.78 -2.77 1.35
C ALA A 395 26.30 -3.01 1.67
N ASP A 396 25.87 -2.52 2.83
CA ASP A 396 24.46 -2.47 3.22
C ASP A 396 23.98 -1.02 3.11
N VAL A 397 22.78 -0.84 2.53
CA VAL A 397 22.14 0.46 2.36
C VAL A 397 20.84 0.48 3.14
N TYR A 398 20.64 1.52 3.94
CA TYR A 398 19.41 1.72 4.74
C TYR A 398 18.43 2.63 4.01
N GLU A 399 18.92 3.75 3.49
CA GLU A 399 18.16 4.71 2.69
C GLU A 399 19.09 5.32 1.65
N PHE A 400 18.54 5.81 0.56
CA PHE A 400 19.31 6.52 -0.46
C PHE A 400 18.50 7.66 -1.07
N THR A 401 19.22 8.66 -1.59
CA THR A 401 18.69 9.76 -2.39
C THR A 401 19.52 9.88 -3.66
N ALA A 402 18.85 9.98 -4.80
CA ALA A 402 19.52 10.24 -6.08
C ALA A 402 19.16 11.64 -6.57
N ALA A 403 20.16 12.38 -7.04
CA ALA A 403 19.98 13.70 -7.62
C ALA A 403 20.90 13.89 -8.85
N PRO A 404 20.46 14.66 -9.87
CA PRO A 404 21.34 14.99 -11.00
C PRO A 404 22.44 15.95 -10.55
N VAL A 405 23.65 15.70 -11.00
CA VAL A 405 24.77 16.63 -10.84
C VAL A 405 25.08 17.19 -12.23
N PHE A 406 24.92 18.49 -12.41
CA PHE A 406 25.20 19.19 -13.66
C PHE A 406 26.65 19.68 -13.62
N MET A 407 27.47 19.30 -14.60
CA MET A 407 28.83 19.81 -14.78
C MET A 407 28.85 20.86 -15.89
N GLU A 408 29.79 21.82 -15.81
CA GLU A 408 29.87 22.95 -16.75
C GLU A 408 30.17 22.54 -18.20
N GLU A 409 30.68 21.35 -18.47
CA GLU A 409 31.06 20.88 -19.81
C GLU A 409 30.35 19.59 -20.29
N GLY A 410 29.12 19.36 -19.90
CA GLY A 410 28.33 18.20 -20.37
C GLY A 410 27.92 17.25 -19.26
N LEU A 411 27.31 16.18 -19.67
CA LEU A 411 26.58 15.18 -18.89
C LEU A 411 27.16 14.82 -17.55
N SER A 412 26.28 14.83 -16.60
CA SER A 412 26.52 14.45 -15.25
C SER A 412 26.27 12.99 -14.96
N LEU A 413 27.01 12.50 -14.01
CA LEU A 413 26.72 11.30 -13.25
C LEU A 413 25.79 11.63 -12.09
N ILE A 414 24.92 10.66 -11.77
CA ILE A 414 24.12 10.65 -10.56
C ILE A 414 25.04 10.27 -9.40
N HIS A 415 25.07 11.10 -8.36
CA HIS A 415 25.61 10.68 -7.07
C HIS A 415 24.50 10.02 -6.28
N ILE A 416 24.72 8.76 -5.87
CA ILE A 416 23.86 7.97 -5.00
C ILE A 416 24.40 8.09 -3.58
#